data_db83550c1970df0af5bdcf808cb44fec
#
_entry.id   db83550c1970df0af5bdcf808cb44fec
#
_cell.length_a   1.000
_cell.length_b   1.000
_cell.length_c   1.000
_cell.angle_alpha   90.00
_cell.angle_beta   90.00
_cell.angle_gamma   90.00
#
_symmetry.space_group_name_H-M   'P 1'
#
loop_
_entity.id
_entity.type
_entity.pdbx_description
1 polymer ?
#
loop_
_entity_poly.entity_id
_entity_poly.type
_entity_poly.pdbx_seq_one_letter_code
_entity_poly.pdbx_strand_id
1 'polypeptide(L)'
;MIHPILSMKGKDLEYLNRVNLKLVSFLALIGFPLAVFLYFCSEELILLFFGPQWELAIPTFKILSLTVGIQLVLSSSGSIFQTAGDTRSLFICGLFSAVVNVTGILLGVFYFKSIEAVAQCLLVTFSINFVQTYWLMYRVIFKESLLAFFTCLSKPILFAGLLAVLLFGADLWFHWDQQLYNFLIKSLIFGPSFALLIWFGGYQADIKQFIYRKRSKQ
;
A
#
# COMPACT_ATOMS: atom_id res chain seq x y z
N MET A 1 20.57 14.68 -26.17
CA MET A 1 19.83 15.12 -24.95
C MET A 1 20.58 14.56 -23.74
N ILE A 2 21.34 15.40 -23.06
CA ILE A 2 22.18 15.02 -21.91
C ILE A 2 21.26 14.80 -20.70
N HIS A 3 21.42 13.65 -20.06
CA HIS A 3 20.56 13.16 -18.98
C HIS A 3 20.41 14.18 -17.86
N PRO A 4 19.16 14.55 -17.44
CA PRO A 4 18.92 15.42 -16.30
C PRO A 4 19.48 14.86 -14.98
N ILE A 5 19.66 13.53 -14.88
CA ILE A 5 20.28 12.86 -13.72
C ILE A 5 21.73 13.33 -13.47
N LEU A 6 22.46 13.74 -14.49
CA LEU A 6 23.81 14.27 -14.37
C LEU A 6 23.85 15.71 -13.81
N SER A 7 22.72 16.43 -13.82
CA SER A 7 22.62 17.79 -13.28
C SER A 7 22.30 17.84 -11.79
N MET A 8 21.73 16.77 -11.22
CA MET A 8 21.48 16.69 -9.77
C MET A 8 22.79 16.33 -9.04
N LYS A 9 23.27 17.23 -8.18
CA LYS A 9 24.42 16.98 -7.31
C LYS A 9 24.08 15.88 -6.31
N GLY A 10 25.07 15.10 -5.86
CA GLY A 10 24.86 13.99 -4.92
C GLY A 10 24.05 14.36 -3.66
N LYS A 11 24.18 15.60 -3.15
CA LYS A 11 23.38 16.12 -2.04
C LYS A 11 21.87 16.21 -2.35
N ASP A 12 21.51 16.50 -3.61
CA ASP A 12 20.11 16.60 -4.02
C ASP A 12 19.45 15.21 -4.11
N LEU A 13 20.22 14.19 -4.53
CA LEU A 13 19.76 12.79 -4.57
C LEU A 13 19.59 12.21 -3.16
N GLU A 14 20.52 12.50 -2.26
CA GLU A 14 20.38 12.08 -0.84
C GLU A 14 19.16 12.74 -0.19
N TYR A 15 18.91 14.02 -0.47
CA TYR A 15 17.69 14.68 -0.02
C TYR A 15 16.44 14.04 -0.60
N LEU A 16 16.44 13.74 -1.91
CA LEU A 16 15.33 13.07 -2.59
C LEU A 16 15.06 11.68 -1.99
N ASN A 17 16.12 10.90 -1.68
CA ASN A 17 15.96 9.60 -1.02
C ASN A 17 15.35 9.75 0.37
N ARG A 18 15.77 10.72 1.18
CA ARG A 18 15.15 11.00 2.48
C ARG A 18 13.68 11.38 2.37
N VAL A 19 13.32 12.17 1.38
CA VAL A 19 11.92 12.52 1.11
C VAL A 19 11.13 11.28 0.68
N ASN A 20 11.70 10.45 -0.21
CA ASN A 20 11.09 9.20 -0.64
C ASN A 20 10.82 8.27 0.54
N LEU A 21 11.80 8.02 1.41
CA LEU A 21 11.64 7.17 2.59
C LEU A 21 10.53 7.69 3.53
N LYS A 22 10.44 9.01 3.74
CA LYS A 22 9.35 9.60 4.55
C LYS A 22 7.98 9.42 3.91
N LEU A 23 7.87 9.63 2.59
CA LEU A 23 6.62 9.43 1.85
C LEU A 23 6.18 7.96 1.88
N VAL A 24 7.11 7.04 1.60
CA VAL A 24 6.87 5.61 1.64
C VAL A 24 6.42 5.17 3.04
N SER A 25 7.12 5.61 4.09
CA SER A 25 6.75 5.29 5.48
C SER A 25 5.35 5.79 5.84
N PHE A 26 5.01 7.01 5.42
CA PHE A 26 3.70 7.59 5.67
C PHE A 26 2.59 6.87 4.90
N LEU A 27 2.81 6.58 3.61
CA LEU A 27 1.84 5.85 2.79
C LEU A 27 1.68 4.40 3.26
N ALA A 28 2.76 3.75 3.69
CA ALA A 28 2.74 2.42 4.25
C ALA A 28 1.99 2.37 5.59
N LEU A 29 2.17 3.40 6.44
CA LEU A 29 1.48 3.52 7.73
C LEU A 29 -0.03 3.62 7.57
N ILE A 30 -0.52 4.22 6.50
CA ILE A 30 -1.94 4.28 6.19
C ILE A 30 -2.38 3.04 5.42
N GLY A 31 -1.63 2.66 4.40
CA GLY A 31 -2.01 1.65 3.42
C GLY A 31 -2.09 0.25 3.97
N PHE A 32 -1.10 -0.20 4.74
CA PHE A 32 -1.11 -1.57 5.27
C PHE A 32 -2.18 -1.79 6.34
N PRO A 33 -2.37 -0.91 7.34
CA PRO A 33 -3.50 -1.04 8.26
C PRO A 33 -4.86 -0.97 7.57
N LEU A 34 -5.02 -0.07 6.59
CA LEU A 34 -6.25 0.02 5.80
C LEU A 34 -6.53 -1.27 5.03
N ALA A 35 -5.51 -1.87 4.40
CA ALA A 35 -5.63 -3.14 3.71
C ALA A 35 -6.12 -4.25 4.66
N VAL A 36 -5.56 -4.32 5.87
CA VAL A 36 -5.98 -5.26 6.92
C VAL A 36 -7.43 -5.00 7.34
N PHE A 37 -7.80 -3.76 7.57
CA PHE A 37 -9.17 -3.41 7.94
C PHE A 37 -10.17 -3.82 6.86
N LEU A 38 -9.90 -3.49 5.60
CA LEU A 38 -10.75 -3.87 4.46
C LEU A 38 -10.84 -5.39 4.29
N TYR A 39 -9.77 -6.13 4.58
CA TYR A 39 -9.77 -7.58 4.53
C TYR A 39 -10.72 -8.19 5.58
N PHE A 40 -10.61 -7.75 6.84
CA PHE A 40 -11.43 -8.29 7.93
C PHE A 40 -12.87 -7.76 7.91
N CYS A 41 -13.13 -6.58 7.36
CA CYS A 41 -14.47 -6.01 7.23
C CYS A 41 -15.10 -6.25 5.85
N SER A 42 -14.53 -7.11 5.01
CA SER A 42 -14.98 -7.32 3.63
C SER A 42 -16.42 -7.82 3.53
N GLU A 43 -16.83 -8.74 4.41
CA GLU A 43 -18.18 -9.28 4.44
C GLU A 43 -19.19 -8.21 4.83
N GLU A 44 -18.94 -7.52 5.92
CA GLU A 44 -19.79 -6.44 6.39
C GLU A 44 -19.89 -5.31 5.37
N LEU A 45 -18.77 -4.91 4.76
CA LEU A 45 -18.76 -3.86 3.75
C LEU A 45 -19.60 -4.25 2.52
N ILE A 46 -19.44 -5.48 2.02
CA ILE A 46 -20.18 -5.92 0.85
C ILE A 46 -21.67 -6.06 1.17
N LEU A 47 -22.02 -6.72 2.28
CA LEU A 47 -23.41 -6.98 2.58
C LEU A 47 -24.18 -5.72 3.02
N LEU A 48 -23.55 -4.79 3.75
CA LEU A 48 -24.19 -3.55 4.19
C LEU A 48 -24.36 -2.54 3.06
N PHE A 49 -23.36 -2.37 2.20
CA PHE A 49 -23.39 -1.32 1.16
C PHE A 49 -23.97 -1.80 -0.17
N PHE A 50 -23.78 -3.07 -0.53
CA PHE A 50 -24.20 -3.63 -1.81
C PHE A 50 -25.34 -4.64 -1.70
N GLY A 51 -25.52 -5.25 -0.52
CA GLY A 51 -26.57 -6.20 -0.24
C GLY A 51 -26.20 -7.67 -0.52
N PRO A 52 -27.09 -8.61 -0.14
CA PRO A 52 -26.82 -10.06 -0.20
C PRO A 52 -26.54 -10.60 -1.61
N GLN A 53 -27.04 -9.93 -2.64
CA GLN A 53 -26.82 -10.33 -4.04
C GLN A 53 -25.31 -10.27 -4.44
N TRP A 54 -24.46 -9.60 -3.65
CA TRP A 54 -23.03 -9.47 -3.88
C TRP A 54 -22.18 -10.40 -3.00
N GLU A 55 -22.78 -11.34 -2.29
CA GLU A 55 -22.05 -12.26 -1.40
C GLU A 55 -20.90 -12.99 -2.11
N LEU A 56 -21.09 -13.41 -3.36
CA LEU A 56 -20.05 -14.05 -4.17
C LEU A 56 -18.83 -13.15 -4.46
N ALA A 57 -18.94 -11.84 -4.27
CA ALA A 57 -17.82 -10.92 -4.44
C ALA A 57 -16.90 -10.82 -3.20
N ILE A 58 -17.34 -11.31 -2.04
CA ILE A 58 -16.61 -11.20 -0.77
C ILE A 58 -15.21 -11.81 -0.85
N PRO A 59 -14.99 -13.05 -1.35
CA PRO A 59 -13.65 -13.63 -1.43
C PRO A 59 -12.71 -12.82 -2.33
N THR A 60 -13.24 -12.36 -3.47
CA THR A 60 -12.50 -11.51 -4.41
C THR A 60 -12.10 -10.17 -3.77
N PHE A 61 -13.02 -9.52 -3.06
CA PHE A 61 -12.77 -8.27 -2.36
C PHE A 61 -11.73 -8.45 -1.24
N LYS A 62 -11.79 -9.55 -0.47
CA LYS A 62 -10.77 -9.91 0.53
C LYS A 62 -9.37 -9.92 -0.05
N ILE A 63 -9.17 -10.62 -1.17
CA ILE A 63 -7.88 -10.74 -1.82
C ILE A 63 -7.41 -9.37 -2.36
N LEU A 64 -8.30 -8.63 -3.04
CA LEU A 64 -7.96 -7.32 -3.60
C LEU A 64 -7.65 -6.27 -2.52
N SER A 65 -8.29 -6.35 -1.36
CA SER A 65 -8.01 -5.42 -0.25
C SER A 65 -6.55 -5.46 0.19
N LEU A 66 -5.89 -6.63 0.13
CA LEU A 66 -4.47 -6.77 0.46
C LEU A 66 -3.56 -6.00 -0.51
N THR A 67 -4.01 -5.74 -1.73
CA THR A 67 -3.25 -4.96 -2.71
C THR A 67 -3.22 -3.46 -2.39
N VAL A 68 -4.18 -2.96 -1.58
CA VAL A 68 -4.33 -1.52 -1.29
C VAL A 68 -3.07 -0.93 -0.66
N GLY A 69 -2.46 -1.63 0.31
CA GLY A 69 -1.23 -1.18 0.94
C GLY A 69 -0.07 -1.07 -0.04
N ILE A 70 0.09 -2.06 -0.91
CA ILE A 70 1.12 -2.09 -1.96
C ILE A 70 0.90 -0.95 -2.96
N GLN A 71 -0.33 -0.77 -3.43
CA GLN A 71 -0.68 0.26 -4.42
C GLN A 71 -0.49 1.67 -3.87
N LEU A 72 -0.87 1.93 -2.61
CA LEU A 72 -0.66 3.23 -1.96
C LEU A 72 0.83 3.59 -1.91
N VAL A 73 1.69 2.66 -1.52
CA VAL A 73 3.13 2.89 -1.51
C VAL A 73 3.66 3.11 -2.93
N LEU A 74 3.26 2.28 -3.90
CA LEU A 74 3.66 2.41 -5.31
C LEU A 74 3.25 3.76 -5.91
N SER A 75 2.15 4.37 -5.48
CA SER A 75 1.64 5.62 -6.04
C SER A 75 2.64 6.78 -5.96
N SER A 76 3.57 6.75 -5.00
CA SER A 76 4.61 7.77 -4.84
C SER A 76 5.78 7.61 -5.82
N SER A 77 6.00 6.42 -6.37
CA SER A 77 7.18 6.10 -7.17
C SER A 77 7.29 6.96 -8.44
N GLY A 78 6.16 7.20 -9.12
CA GLY A 78 6.12 7.99 -10.34
C GLY A 78 6.64 9.42 -10.15
N SER A 79 6.27 10.08 -9.06
CA SER A 79 6.73 11.44 -8.73
C SER A 79 8.23 11.49 -8.43
N ILE A 80 8.78 10.46 -7.84
CA ILE A 80 10.22 10.35 -7.55
C ILE A 80 11.01 10.19 -8.85
N PHE A 81 10.59 9.29 -9.76
CA PHE A 81 11.22 9.15 -11.08
C PHE A 81 11.19 10.45 -11.87
N GLN A 82 10.05 11.15 -11.87
CA GLN A 82 9.91 12.44 -12.56
C GLN A 82 10.81 13.51 -11.95
N THR A 83 10.87 13.62 -10.62
CA THR A 83 11.71 14.60 -9.93
C THR A 83 13.20 14.32 -10.17
N ALA A 84 13.59 13.05 -10.22
CA ALA A 84 14.95 12.65 -10.58
C ALA A 84 15.27 12.87 -12.07
N GLY A 85 14.27 13.20 -12.93
CA GLY A 85 14.42 13.36 -14.37
C GLY A 85 14.62 12.05 -15.12
N ASP A 86 14.38 10.89 -14.49
CA ASP A 86 14.55 9.58 -15.12
C ASP A 86 13.22 9.06 -15.67
N THR A 87 12.76 9.71 -16.72
CA THR A 87 11.54 9.32 -17.45
C THR A 87 11.68 7.98 -18.16
N ARG A 88 12.92 7.57 -18.48
CA ARG A 88 13.18 6.27 -19.12
C ARG A 88 12.89 5.11 -18.16
N SER A 89 13.40 5.16 -16.94
CA SER A 89 13.11 4.14 -15.93
C SER A 89 11.64 4.13 -15.56
N LEU A 90 10.99 5.30 -15.49
CA LEU A 90 9.54 5.38 -15.29
C LEU A 90 8.77 4.66 -16.40
N PHE A 91 9.13 4.89 -17.66
CA PHE A 91 8.50 4.22 -18.79
C PHE A 91 8.71 2.70 -18.76
N ILE A 92 9.93 2.24 -18.44
CA ILE A 92 10.27 0.81 -18.31
C ILE A 92 9.42 0.17 -17.18
N CYS A 93 9.31 0.81 -16.01
CA CYS A 93 8.47 0.33 -14.93
C CYS A 93 7.00 0.24 -15.34
N GLY A 94 6.49 1.26 -16.03
CA GLY A 94 5.10 1.27 -16.51
C GLY A 94 4.82 0.17 -17.55
N LEU A 95 5.72 -0.01 -18.51
CA LEU A 95 5.60 -1.06 -19.53
C LEU A 95 5.66 -2.47 -18.90
N PHE A 96 6.61 -2.70 -18.01
CA PHE A 96 6.74 -3.96 -17.27
C PHE A 96 5.46 -4.24 -16.46
N SER A 97 4.99 -3.23 -15.71
CA SER A 97 3.75 -3.32 -14.94
C SER A 97 2.55 -3.68 -15.82
N ALA A 98 2.41 -3.03 -16.98
CA ALA A 98 1.32 -3.33 -17.93
C ALA A 98 1.37 -4.77 -18.42
N VAL A 99 2.55 -5.24 -18.86
CA VAL A 99 2.73 -6.61 -19.36
C VAL A 99 2.42 -7.63 -18.27
N VAL A 100 2.98 -7.46 -17.08
CA VAL A 100 2.81 -8.41 -15.96
C VAL A 100 1.35 -8.44 -15.50
N ASN A 101 0.68 -7.28 -15.37
CA ASN A 101 -0.72 -7.21 -14.96
C ASN A 101 -1.65 -7.83 -16.01
N VAL A 102 -1.46 -7.51 -17.30
CA VAL A 102 -2.27 -8.11 -18.38
C VAL A 102 -2.08 -9.62 -18.41
N THR A 103 -0.84 -10.10 -18.28
CA THR A 103 -0.56 -11.54 -18.23
C THR A 103 -1.25 -12.20 -17.03
N GLY A 104 -1.18 -11.57 -15.84
CA GLY A 104 -1.87 -12.09 -14.65
C GLY A 104 -3.39 -12.17 -14.82
N ILE A 105 -4.02 -11.14 -15.41
CA ILE A 105 -5.46 -11.14 -15.70
C ILE A 105 -5.80 -12.26 -16.69
N LEU A 106 -5.04 -12.38 -17.77
CA LEU A 106 -5.28 -13.42 -18.79
C LEU A 106 -5.15 -14.83 -18.20
N LEU A 107 -4.15 -15.07 -17.36
CA LEU A 107 -4.01 -16.34 -16.64
C LEU A 107 -5.22 -16.62 -15.73
N GLY A 108 -5.65 -15.62 -14.96
CA GLY A 108 -6.83 -15.75 -14.10
C GLY A 108 -8.11 -16.08 -14.85
N VAL A 109 -8.34 -15.40 -16.00
CA VAL A 109 -9.56 -15.56 -16.80
C VAL A 109 -9.52 -16.86 -17.63
N PHE A 110 -8.43 -17.12 -18.37
CA PHE A 110 -8.43 -18.20 -19.36
C PHE A 110 -7.95 -19.53 -18.80
N TYR A 111 -7.00 -19.52 -17.87
CA TYR A 111 -6.44 -20.75 -17.31
C TYR A 111 -7.21 -21.20 -16.07
N PHE A 112 -7.35 -20.31 -15.08
CA PHE A 112 -8.02 -20.64 -13.83
C PHE A 112 -9.55 -20.48 -13.88
N LYS A 113 -10.09 -19.69 -14.80
CA LYS A 113 -11.53 -19.49 -15.04
C LYS A 113 -12.32 -19.08 -13.78
N SER A 114 -11.69 -18.31 -12.90
CA SER A 114 -12.28 -17.85 -11.63
C SER A 114 -11.94 -16.39 -11.38
N ILE A 115 -12.93 -15.62 -10.92
CA ILE A 115 -12.74 -14.21 -10.53
C ILE A 115 -11.78 -14.10 -9.34
N GLU A 116 -11.87 -15.04 -8.40
CA GLU A 116 -10.93 -15.10 -7.26
C GLU A 116 -9.50 -15.33 -7.72
N ALA A 117 -9.29 -16.21 -8.71
CA ALA A 117 -7.98 -16.45 -9.28
C ALA A 117 -7.41 -15.20 -9.98
N VAL A 118 -8.26 -14.41 -10.64
CA VAL A 118 -7.86 -13.10 -11.19
C VAL A 118 -7.36 -12.18 -10.06
N ALA A 119 -8.08 -12.12 -8.94
CA ALA A 119 -7.67 -11.32 -7.79
C ALA A 119 -6.34 -11.80 -7.18
N GLN A 120 -6.14 -13.11 -7.07
CA GLN A 120 -4.87 -13.71 -6.62
C GLN A 120 -3.72 -13.36 -7.59
N CYS A 121 -3.93 -13.52 -8.89
CA CYS A 121 -2.95 -13.13 -9.90
C CYS A 121 -2.61 -11.63 -9.79
N LEU A 122 -3.59 -10.76 -9.59
CA LEU A 122 -3.37 -9.33 -9.40
C LEU A 122 -2.55 -9.04 -8.15
N LEU A 123 -2.82 -9.72 -7.03
CA LEU A 123 -2.02 -9.57 -5.81
C LEU A 123 -0.55 -9.93 -6.06
N VAL A 124 -0.31 -11.03 -6.78
CA VAL A 124 1.05 -11.45 -7.16
C VAL A 124 1.70 -10.43 -8.10
N THR A 125 0.99 -9.99 -9.14
CA THR A 125 1.54 -9.03 -10.11
C THR A 125 1.84 -7.68 -9.49
N PHE A 126 1.00 -7.15 -8.59
CA PHE A 126 1.29 -5.92 -7.84
C PHE A 126 2.49 -6.09 -6.92
N SER A 127 2.66 -7.25 -6.30
CA SER A 127 3.85 -7.56 -5.48
C SER A 127 5.13 -7.59 -6.31
N ILE A 128 5.08 -8.20 -7.49
CA ILE A 128 6.20 -8.21 -8.44
C ILE A 128 6.54 -6.79 -8.90
N ASN A 129 5.52 -6.00 -9.27
CA ASN A 129 5.69 -4.61 -9.67
C ASN A 129 6.30 -3.75 -8.56
N PHE A 130 5.88 -3.98 -7.32
CA PHE A 130 6.41 -3.29 -6.15
C PHE A 130 7.92 -3.53 -6.00
N VAL A 131 8.31 -4.79 -6.00
CA VAL A 131 9.73 -5.18 -5.89
C VAL A 131 10.55 -4.63 -7.05
N GLN A 132 10.08 -4.78 -8.29
CA GLN A 132 10.76 -4.33 -9.49
C GLN A 132 10.94 -2.81 -9.49
N THR A 133 9.89 -2.04 -9.18
CA THR A 133 9.92 -0.58 -9.21
C THR A 133 10.92 -0.02 -8.20
N TYR A 134 10.90 -0.49 -6.96
CA TYR A 134 11.82 -0.01 -5.93
C TYR A 134 13.23 -0.54 -6.14
N TRP A 135 13.40 -1.77 -6.64
CA TRP A 135 14.72 -2.27 -7.02
C TRP A 135 15.36 -1.41 -8.11
N LEU A 136 14.61 -1.07 -9.16
CA LEU A 136 15.12 -0.20 -10.24
C LEU A 136 15.43 1.21 -9.72
N MET A 137 14.56 1.78 -8.89
CA MET A 137 14.73 3.10 -8.29
C MET A 137 16.02 3.18 -7.46
N TYR A 138 16.25 2.20 -6.59
CA TYR A 138 17.45 2.19 -5.74
C TYR A 138 18.73 1.88 -6.53
N ARG A 139 18.64 1.03 -7.55
CA ARG A 139 19.80 0.69 -8.39
C ARG A 139 20.20 1.83 -9.34
N VAL A 140 19.24 2.52 -9.94
CA VAL A 140 19.50 3.51 -11.03
C VAL A 140 19.59 4.93 -10.48
N ILE A 141 18.66 5.34 -9.63
CA ILE A 141 18.57 6.73 -9.15
C ILE A 141 19.43 6.93 -7.91
N PHE A 142 19.13 6.22 -6.83
CA PHE A 142 19.79 6.46 -5.54
C PHE A 142 21.17 5.83 -5.46
N LYS A 143 21.41 4.72 -6.16
CA LYS A 143 22.66 3.93 -6.12
C LYS A 143 23.02 3.49 -4.69
N GLU A 144 22.00 3.22 -3.88
CA GLU A 144 22.09 2.84 -2.49
C GLU A 144 21.47 1.45 -2.26
N SER A 145 21.69 0.92 -1.06
CA SER A 145 21.15 -0.36 -0.62
C SER A 145 19.63 -0.27 -0.36
N LEU A 146 18.90 -1.30 -0.75
CA LEU A 146 17.47 -1.47 -0.41
C LEU A 146 17.19 -1.66 1.09
N LEU A 147 18.22 -1.88 1.91
CA LEU A 147 18.05 -2.12 3.35
C LEU A 147 17.31 -0.98 4.04
N ALA A 148 17.65 0.28 3.73
CA ALA A 148 16.99 1.45 4.31
C ALA A 148 15.49 1.51 3.95
N PHE A 149 15.13 1.07 2.75
CA PHE A 149 13.74 0.97 2.31
C PHE A 149 12.98 -0.11 3.09
N PHE A 150 13.54 -1.31 3.22
CA PHE A 150 12.89 -2.39 3.98
C PHE A 150 12.78 -2.08 5.47
N THR A 151 13.78 -1.43 6.05
CA THR A 151 13.71 -0.97 7.45
C THR A 151 12.64 0.10 7.65
N CYS A 152 12.42 0.97 6.67
CA CYS A 152 11.35 1.95 6.67
C CYS A 152 9.94 1.30 6.66
N LEU A 153 9.77 0.18 5.94
CA LEU A 153 8.52 -0.57 5.85
C LEU A 153 8.27 -1.48 7.06
N SER A 154 9.30 -1.89 7.79
CA SER A 154 9.19 -2.87 8.87
C SER A 154 8.19 -2.44 9.96
N LYS A 155 8.24 -1.18 10.41
CA LYS A 155 7.32 -0.65 11.42
C LYS A 155 5.86 -0.64 10.95
N PRO A 156 5.50 -0.08 9.77
CA PRO A 156 4.13 -0.15 9.25
C PRO A 156 3.61 -1.59 9.08
N ILE A 157 4.45 -2.51 8.63
CA ILE A 157 4.09 -3.92 8.45
C ILE A 157 3.84 -4.59 9.80
N LEU A 158 4.70 -4.36 10.81
CA LEU A 158 4.49 -4.87 12.17
C LEU A 158 3.20 -4.33 12.77
N PHE A 159 2.87 -3.06 12.56
CA PHE A 159 1.63 -2.46 13.02
C PHE A 159 0.40 -3.06 12.34
N ALA A 160 0.47 -3.27 11.03
CA ALA A 160 -0.59 -3.96 10.29
C ALA A 160 -0.76 -5.41 10.77
N GLY A 161 0.34 -6.12 11.05
CA GLY A 161 0.30 -7.46 11.63
C GLY A 161 -0.36 -7.51 13.01
N LEU A 162 -0.03 -6.55 13.89
CA LEU A 162 -0.66 -6.44 15.21
C LEU A 162 -2.17 -6.17 15.09
N LEU A 163 -2.58 -5.26 14.20
CA LEU A 163 -3.99 -5.00 13.91
C LEU A 163 -4.70 -6.21 13.34
N ALA A 164 -4.03 -6.98 12.48
CA ALA A 164 -4.58 -8.23 11.93
C ALA A 164 -4.86 -9.25 13.04
N VAL A 165 -3.95 -9.40 14.01
CA VAL A 165 -4.14 -10.29 15.16
C VAL A 165 -5.32 -9.82 16.04
N LEU A 166 -5.44 -8.51 16.27
CA LEU A 166 -6.54 -7.94 17.06
C LEU A 166 -7.89 -8.15 16.38
N LEU A 167 -7.98 -7.89 15.07
CA LEU A 167 -9.22 -8.07 14.31
C LEU A 167 -9.58 -9.55 14.15
N PHE A 168 -8.59 -10.41 13.95
CA PHE A 168 -8.79 -11.86 13.93
C PHE A 168 -9.32 -12.38 15.29
N GLY A 169 -8.76 -11.88 16.40
CA GLY A 169 -9.27 -12.15 17.73
C GLY A 169 -10.71 -11.68 17.90
N ALA A 170 -11.05 -10.50 17.38
CA ALA A 170 -12.43 -10.01 17.42
C ALA A 170 -13.38 -10.91 16.62
N ASP A 171 -12.98 -11.40 15.45
CA ASP A 171 -13.78 -12.34 14.65
C ASP A 171 -14.04 -13.66 15.38
N LEU A 172 -13.12 -14.14 16.22
CA LEU A 172 -13.30 -15.37 17.00
C LEU A 172 -14.23 -15.20 18.19
N TRP A 173 -14.27 -14.00 18.80
CA TRP A 173 -15.01 -13.76 20.06
C TRP A 173 -16.38 -13.13 19.83
N PHE A 174 -16.55 -12.34 18.76
CA PHE A 174 -17.75 -11.58 18.48
C PHE A 174 -18.33 -11.99 17.12
N HIS A 175 -19.18 -13.03 17.12
CA HIS A 175 -20.01 -13.40 15.98
C HIS A 175 -21.45 -13.03 16.28
N TRP A 176 -21.91 -11.92 15.72
CA TRP A 176 -23.30 -11.50 15.86
C TRP A 176 -24.02 -11.70 14.53
N ASP A 177 -25.30 -12.09 14.58
CA ASP A 177 -26.13 -12.30 13.39
C ASP A 177 -26.32 -11.03 12.55
N GLN A 178 -26.11 -9.86 13.17
CA GLN A 178 -26.28 -8.57 12.48
C GLN A 178 -24.93 -8.00 12.02
N GLN A 179 -24.79 -7.87 10.70
CA GLN A 179 -23.58 -7.36 10.04
C GLN A 179 -23.17 -5.95 10.51
N LEU A 180 -24.16 -5.10 10.84
CA LEU A 180 -23.92 -3.75 11.32
C LEU A 180 -23.12 -3.73 12.64
N TYR A 181 -23.51 -4.61 13.60
CA TYR A 181 -22.80 -4.68 14.89
C TYR A 181 -21.37 -5.18 14.73
N ASN A 182 -21.16 -6.19 13.88
CA ASN A 182 -19.81 -6.70 13.58
C ASN A 182 -18.94 -5.59 12.97
N PHE A 183 -19.46 -4.83 12.01
CA PHE A 183 -18.76 -3.71 11.41
C PHE A 183 -18.42 -2.61 12.42
N LEU A 184 -19.37 -2.24 13.30
CA LEU A 184 -19.16 -1.22 14.33
C LEU A 184 -18.10 -1.65 15.35
N ILE A 185 -18.12 -2.91 15.80
CA ILE A 185 -17.13 -3.44 16.73
C ILE A 185 -15.74 -3.45 16.10
N LYS A 186 -15.59 -3.98 14.87
CA LYS A 186 -14.31 -3.97 14.15
C LYS A 186 -13.79 -2.55 13.92
N SER A 187 -14.67 -1.61 13.58
CA SER A 187 -14.32 -0.19 13.41
C SER A 187 -13.91 0.46 14.72
N LEU A 188 -14.59 0.12 15.83
CA LEU A 188 -14.27 0.63 17.17
C LEU A 188 -12.92 0.06 17.67
N ILE A 189 -12.57 -1.17 17.31
CA ILE A 189 -11.26 -1.74 17.62
C ILE A 189 -10.19 -1.11 16.73
N PHE A 190 -10.45 -0.97 15.42
CA PHE A 190 -9.49 -0.45 14.46
C PHE A 190 -9.12 1.02 14.73
N GLY A 191 -10.12 1.91 14.92
CA GLY A 191 -9.89 3.33 15.07
C GLY A 191 -8.96 3.69 16.23
N PRO A 192 -9.27 3.31 17.49
CA PRO A 192 -8.39 3.57 18.62
C PRO A 192 -7.03 2.87 18.52
N SER A 193 -7.00 1.61 18.04
CA SER A 193 -5.74 0.88 17.88
C SER A 193 -4.84 1.57 16.86
N PHE A 194 -5.39 2.03 15.74
CA PHE A 194 -4.65 2.79 14.74
C PHE A 194 -4.18 4.13 15.27
N ALA A 195 -5.00 4.86 16.03
CA ALA A 195 -4.63 6.10 16.66
C ALA A 195 -3.48 5.92 17.69
N LEU A 196 -3.55 4.87 18.52
CA LEU A 196 -2.49 4.51 19.46
C LEU A 196 -1.19 4.15 18.73
N LEU A 197 -1.25 3.40 17.63
CA LEU A 197 -0.08 3.04 16.83
C LEU A 197 0.60 4.27 16.23
N ILE A 198 -0.17 5.25 15.75
CA ILE A 198 0.37 6.54 15.29
C ILE A 198 1.02 7.29 16.46
N TRP A 199 0.38 7.26 17.62
CA TRP A 199 0.87 7.97 18.82
C TRP A 199 2.20 7.38 19.29
N PHE A 200 2.29 6.09 19.48
CA PHE A 200 3.50 5.40 19.97
C PHE A 200 4.57 5.24 18.89
N GLY A 201 4.20 5.20 17.62
CA GLY A 201 5.13 5.05 16.49
C GLY A 201 6.03 6.26 16.22
N GLY A 202 5.83 7.39 16.94
CA GLY A 202 6.64 8.60 16.78
C GLY A 202 6.33 9.41 15.52
N TYR A 203 5.28 9.06 14.77
CA TYR A 203 4.88 9.74 13.53
C TYR A 203 4.24 11.12 13.75
N GLN A 204 4.00 11.51 15.00
CA GLN A 204 3.41 12.81 15.35
C GLN A 204 4.24 14.00 14.84
N ALA A 205 5.57 13.89 14.90
CA ALA A 205 6.46 14.95 14.42
C ALA A 205 6.34 15.14 12.90
N ASP A 206 6.26 14.04 12.16
CA ASP A 206 6.14 14.07 10.70
C ASP A 206 4.75 14.58 10.27
N ILE A 207 3.69 14.16 10.93
CA ILE A 207 2.31 14.64 10.68
C ILE A 207 2.19 16.15 11.01
N LYS A 208 2.74 16.61 12.14
CA LYS A 208 2.75 18.04 12.49
C LYS A 208 3.51 18.85 11.45
N GLN A 209 4.68 18.41 11.00
CA GLN A 209 5.43 19.10 9.93
C GLN A 209 4.63 19.19 8.63
N PHE A 210 3.90 18.14 8.27
CA PHE A 210 3.07 18.12 7.05
C PHE A 210 1.92 19.13 7.15
N ILE A 211 1.24 19.22 8.29
CA ILE A 211 0.14 20.14 8.53
C ILE A 211 0.63 21.60 8.59
N TYR A 212 1.74 21.88 9.26
CA TYR A 212 2.32 23.24 9.37
C TYR A 212 2.79 23.74 8.00
N ARG A 213 3.37 22.90 7.18
CA ARG A 213 3.83 23.28 5.82
C ARG A 213 2.67 23.65 4.89
N LYS A 214 1.48 23.07 5.09
CA LYS A 214 0.27 23.41 4.34
C LYS A 214 -0.31 24.77 4.76
N ARG A 215 -0.22 25.12 6.05
CA ARG A 215 -0.69 26.43 6.57
C ARG A 215 0.20 27.61 6.19
N SER A 216 1.49 27.40 5.97
CA SER A 216 2.42 28.47 5.59
C SER A 216 2.43 28.80 4.09
N LYS A 217 1.66 28.08 3.27
CA LYS A 217 1.52 28.30 1.83
C LYS A 217 0.15 28.85 1.41
N GLN A 218 -0.73 29.08 2.37
CA GLN A 218 -1.96 29.89 2.24
C GLN A 218 -1.75 31.28 2.84
#